data_4032373cd35eee7b2090487279c58de9
#
_entry.id   4032373cd35eee7b2090487279c58de9
#
_cell.length_a   1.000
_cell.length_b   1.000
_cell.length_c   1.000
_cell.angle_alpha   90.00
_cell.angle_beta   90.00
_cell.angle_gamma   90.00
#
_symmetry.space_group_name_H-M   'P 1'
#
loop_
_entity.id
_entity.type
_entity.pdbx_description
1 polymer ?
#
loop_
_entity_poly.entity_id
_entity_poly.type
_entity_poly.pdbx_seq_one_letter_code
_entity_poly.pdbx_strand_id
1 'polypeptide(L)'
;MMDIGQVRAADAKSLNAEILEIANAWAHTKFEVQDTALQQKQIASLADRASALMQRYPGRAEPVIWKGVLLSEGASMASEDHSMLTARSLAYEARDVLLEAEKMDSSALEAGAPASLGVLYYRVPSFPIAFGDTDLARKYLEEAIHNAPNGLDANYFYGDFLYNERDYAGAQRVWKHALSVPTNAERPVWDKARRQVIQENLAKMATKGN
;
A
#
# COMPACT_ATOMS: atom_id res chain seq x y z
N MET A 1 31.19 25.25 -9.43
CA MET A 1 31.06 24.17 -8.40
C MET A 1 29.59 24.16 -7.99
N MET A 2 28.82 23.11 -8.32
CA MET A 2 27.42 23.01 -7.84
C MET A 2 27.42 22.87 -6.33
N ASP A 3 26.52 23.63 -5.67
CA ASP A 3 26.33 23.54 -4.23
C ASP A 3 25.74 22.17 -3.88
N ILE A 4 26.28 21.52 -2.84
CA ILE A 4 25.82 20.19 -2.34
C ILE A 4 24.32 20.23 -2.02
N GLY A 5 23.80 21.38 -1.55
CA GLY A 5 22.37 21.58 -1.30
C GLY A 5 21.52 21.54 -2.58
N GLN A 6 22.00 22.11 -3.67
CA GLN A 6 21.32 22.08 -4.97
C GLN A 6 21.32 20.70 -5.60
N VAL A 7 22.42 19.95 -5.47
CA VAL A 7 22.52 18.56 -5.95
C VAL A 7 21.52 17.66 -5.20
N ARG A 8 21.49 17.74 -3.86
CA ARG A 8 20.53 16.96 -3.04
C ARG A 8 19.06 17.30 -3.35
N ALA A 9 18.74 18.56 -3.59
CA ALA A 9 17.39 18.98 -3.96
C ALA A 9 16.99 18.48 -5.36
N ALA A 10 17.91 18.48 -6.31
CA ALA A 10 17.70 17.93 -7.65
C ALA A 10 17.47 16.42 -7.60
N ASP A 11 18.27 15.70 -6.82
CA ASP A 11 18.14 14.25 -6.62
C ASP A 11 16.79 13.88 -5.97
N ALA A 12 16.37 14.65 -4.95
CA ALA A 12 15.07 14.43 -4.30
C ALA A 12 13.90 14.68 -5.26
N LYS A 13 13.98 15.72 -6.10
CA LYS A 13 12.96 16.01 -7.11
C LYS A 13 12.89 14.90 -8.18
N SER A 14 14.04 14.38 -8.61
CA SER A 14 14.12 13.25 -9.54
C SER A 14 13.52 12.00 -8.95
N LEU A 15 13.86 11.64 -7.70
CA LEU A 15 13.27 10.50 -7.01
C LEU A 15 11.75 10.62 -6.91
N ASN A 16 11.23 11.77 -6.46
CA ASN A 16 9.78 11.96 -6.31
C ASN A 16 9.03 11.76 -7.63
N ALA A 17 9.60 12.23 -8.76
CA ALA A 17 9.02 12.01 -10.07
C ALA A 17 8.99 10.51 -10.45
N GLU A 18 10.08 9.78 -10.21
CA GLU A 18 10.17 8.34 -10.49
C GLU A 18 9.26 7.50 -9.59
N ILE A 19 9.10 7.89 -8.33
CA ILE A 19 8.14 7.28 -7.39
C ILE A 19 6.71 7.50 -7.88
N LEU A 20 6.38 8.71 -8.33
CA LEU A 20 5.06 9.01 -8.88
C LEU A 20 4.78 8.22 -10.18
N GLU A 21 5.78 8.02 -11.03
CA GLU A 21 5.65 7.14 -12.19
C GLU A 21 5.35 5.68 -11.80
N ILE A 22 6.04 5.14 -10.79
CA ILE A 22 5.75 3.80 -10.27
C ILE A 22 4.32 3.75 -9.73
N ALA A 23 3.91 4.74 -8.94
CA ALA A 23 2.57 4.84 -8.37
C ALA A 23 1.47 4.83 -9.43
N ASN A 24 1.62 5.66 -10.47
CA ASN A 24 0.64 5.75 -11.55
C ASN A 24 0.64 4.49 -12.43
N ALA A 25 1.81 3.90 -12.70
CA ALA A 25 1.91 2.64 -13.44
C ALA A 25 1.28 1.48 -12.67
N TRP A 26 1.51 1.39 -11.36
CA TRP A 26 0.85 0.42 -10.48
C TRP A 26 -0.68 0.60 -10.50
N ALA A 27 -1.16 1.84 -10.37
CA ALA A 27 -2.58 2.13 -10.37
C ALA A 27 -3.25 1.74 -11.71
N HIS A 28 -2.62 2.08 -12.83
CA HIS A 28 -3.06 1.64 -14.15
C HIS A 28 -3.12 0.11 -14.23
N THR A 29 -2.02 -0.58 -13.84
CA THR A 29 -1.96 -2.04 -13.87
C THR A 29 -3.06 -2.67 -13.02
N LYS A 30 -3.25 -2.18 -11.79
CA LYS A 30 -4.19 -2.76 -10.82
C LYS A 30 -5.65 -2.51 -11.18
N PHE A 31 -5.99 -1.33 -11.68
CA PHE A 31 -7.39 -0.90 -11.82
C PHE A 31 -7.90 -0.88 -13.26
N GLU A 32 -7.03 -0.86 -14.25
CA GLU A 32 -7.43 -0.70 -15.66
C GLU A 32 -7.03 -1.88 -16.55
N VAL A 33 -5.98 -2.64 -16.21
CA VAL A 33 -5.59 -3.84 -16.95
C VAL A 33 -6.47 -5.03 -16.53
N GLN A 34 -7.09 -5.71 -17.50
CA GLN A 34 -7.99 -6.85 -17.24
C GLN A 34 -7.28 -8.21 -17.37
N ASP A 35 -6.20 -8.27 -18.12
CA ASP A 35 -5.41 -9.50 -18.34
C ASP A 35 -4.53 -9.77 -17.12
N THR A 36 -4.83 -10.84 -16.38
CA THR A 36 -4.14 -11.22 -15.14
C THR A 36 -2.65 -11.55 -15.39
N ALA A 37 -2.33 -12.22 -16.50
CA ALA A 37 -0.92 -12.55 -16.83
C ALA A 37 -0.13 -11.28 -17.14
N LEU A 38 -0.74 -10.32 -17.82
CA LEU A 38 -0.14 -9.01 -18.07
C LEU A 38 0.02 -8.22 -16.77
N GLN A 39 -0.99 -8.23 -15.89
CA GLN A 39 -0.87 -7.60 -14.57
C GLN A 39 0.32 -8.16 -13.78
N GLN A 40 0.44 -9.48 -13.66
CA GLN A 40 1.55 -10.13 -12.96
C GLN A 40 2.91 -9.70 -13.50
N LYS A 41 3.06 -9.69 -14.84
CA LYS A 41 4.29 -9.27 -15.50
C LYS A 41 4.62 -7.80 -15.23
N GLN A 42 3.61 -6.92 -15.26
CA GLN A 42 3.79 -5.49 -15.00
C GLN A 42 4.14 -5.23 -13.53
N ILE A 43 3.48 -5.89 -12.58
CA ILE A 43 3.79 -5.78 -11.14
C ILE A 43 5.23 -6.24 -10.86
N ALA A 44 5.67 -7.36 -11.42
CA ALA A 44 7.05 -7.83 -11.29
C ALA A 44 8.06 -6.80 -11.84
N SER A 45 7.80 -6.26 -13.03
CA SER A 45 8.66 -5.24 -13.65
C SER A 45 8.74 -3.95 -12.80
N LEU A 46 7.63 -3.53 -12.20
CA LEU A 46 7.61 -2.38 -11.28
C LEU A 46 8.42 -2.67 -10.01
N ALA A 47 8.36 -3.89 -9.48
CA ALA A 47 9.17 -4.30 -8.33
C ALA A 47 10.68 -4.26 -8.63
N ASP A 48 11.08 -4.61 -9.85
CA ASP A 48 12.47 -4.47 -10.31
C ASP A 48 12.87 -2.99 -10.44
N ARG A 49 11.99 -2.14 -10.95
CA ARG A 49 12.22 -0.68 -10.98
C ARG A 49 12.39 -0.09 -9.58
N ALA A 50 11.54 -0.48 -8.63
CA ALA A 50 11.68 -0.06 -7.24
C ALA A 50 13.02 -0.51 -6.64
N SER A 51 13.47 -1.75 -6.93
CA SER A 51 14.77 -2.25 -6.51
C SER A 51 15.94 -1.44 -7.10
N ALA A 52 15.85 -1.03 -8.35
CA ALA A 52 16.85 -0.15 -8.97
C ALA A 52 16.90 1.24 -8.32
N LEU A 53 15.74 1.78 -7.91
CA LEU A 53 15.68 3.04 -7.16
C LEU A 53 16.29 2.92 -5.76
N MET A 54 16.08 1.79 -5.05
CA MET A 54 16.74 1.52 -3.77
C MET A 54 18.26 1.57 -3.87
N GLN A 55 18.82 1.01 -4.95
CA GLN A 55 20.27 1.04 -5.19
C GLN A 55 20.77 2.45 -5.53
N ARG A 56 20.00 3.23 -6.28
CA ARG A 56 20.37 4.57 -6.73
C ARG A 56 20.19 5.62 -5.65
N TYR A 57 19.21 5.43 -4.75
CA TYR A 57 18.88 6.36 -3.66
C TYR A 57 18.96 5.65 -2.30
N PRO A 58 20.17 5.22 -1.86
CA PRO A 58 20.33 4.53 -0.59
C PRO A 58 19.89 5.43 0.58
N GLY A 59 19.18 4.85 1.54
CA GLY A 59 18.67 5.59 2.71
C GLY A 59 17.35 6.32 2.50
N ARG A 60 16.69 6.20 1.32
CA ARG A 60 15.35 6.73 1.07
C ARG A 60 14.31 5.61 1.25
N ALA A 61 13.27 5.90 2.05
CA ALA A 61 12.22 4.94 2.38
C ALA A 61 11.26 4.68 1.21
N GLU A 62 11.01 5.68 0.34
CA GLU A 62 9.99 5.64 -0.69
C GLU A 62 10.16 4.47 -1.69
N PRO A 63 11.38 4.21 -2.23
CA PRO A 63 11.60 3.03 -3.09
C PRO A 63 11.41 1.71 -2.34
N VAL A 64 11.81 1.65 -1.06
CA VAL A 64 11.67 0.47 -0.21
C VAL A 64 10.19 0.16 0.04
N ILE A 65 9.38 1.19 0.33
CA ILE A 65 7.92 1.07 0.47
C ILE A 65 7.32 0.50 -0.82
N TRP A 66 7.64 1.08 -1.98
CA TRP A 66 7.10 0.60 -3.25
C TRP A 66 7.51 -0.83 -3.56
N LYS A 67 8.77 -1.22 -3.26
CA LYS A 67 9.18 -2.63 -3.39
C LYS A 67 8.29 -3.54 -2.55
N GLY A 68 8.06 -3.21 -1.29
CA GLY A 68 7.21 -3.99 -0.39
C GLY A 68 5.74 -4.06 -0.84
N VAL A 69 5.17 -2.94 -1.29
CA VAL A 69 3.81 -2.88 -1.86
C VAL A 69 3.67 -3.79 -3.08
N LEU A 70 4.60 -3.73 -4.02
CA LEU A 70 4.57 -4.52 -5.25
C LEU A 70 4.77 -6.02 -4.99
N LEU A 71 5.61 -6.39 -4.02
CA LEU A 71 5.72 -7.77 -3.55
C LEU A 71 4.42 -8.26 -2.90
N SER A 72 3.74 -7.41 -2.12
CA SER A 72 2.43 -7.74 -1.54
C SER A 72 1.37 -7.97 -2.61
N GLU A 73 1.34 -7.16 -3.66
CA GLU A 73 0.45 -7.36 -4.81
C GLU A 73 0.76 -8.68 -5.52
N GLY A 74 2.04 -8.97 -5.77
CA GLY A 74 2.47 -10.26 -6.33
C GLY A 74 2.07 -11.45 -5.47
N ALA A 75 2.14 -11.33 -4.14
CA ALA A 75 1.70 -12.35 -3.21
C ALA A 75 0.19 -12.60 -3.30
N SER A 76 -0.62 -11.53 -3.39
CA SER A 76 -2.08 -11.63 -3.57
C SER A 76 -2.42 -12.35 -4.87
N MET A 77 -1.82 -11.93 -5.98
CA MET A 77 -2.03 -12.55 -7.30
C MET A 77 -1.62 -14.03 -7.33
N ALA A 78 -0.48 -14.38 -6.72
CA ALA A 78 -0.04 -15.77 -6.61
C ALA A 78 -1.00 -16.62 -5.75
N SER A 79 -1.60 -16.03 -4.72
CA SER A 79 -2.62 -16.69 -3.90
C SER A 79 -3.91 -16.94 -4.68
N GLU A 80 -4.34 -16.00 -5.49
CA GLU A 80 -5.52 -16.13 -6.37
C GLU A 80 -5.30 -17.22 -7.43
N ASP A 81 -4.08 -17.37 -7.94
CA ASP A 81 -3.67 -18.43 -8.86
C ASP A 81 -3.38 -19.77 -8.17
N HIS A 82 -3.69 -19.90 -6.89
CA HIS A 82 -3.42 -21.10 -6.07
C HIS A 82 -1.93 -21.49 -5.97
N SER A 83 -1.01 -20.58 -6.28
CA SER A 83 0.44 -20.76 -6.16
C SER A 83 0.94 -20.46 -4.75
N MET A 84 0.48 -21.24 -3.77
CA MET A 84 0.63 -20.95 -2.33
C MET A 84 2.07 -20.79 -1.86
N LEU A 85 3.02 -21.56 -2.41
CA LEU A 85 4.44 -21.41 -2.04
C LEU A 85 5.01 -20.09 -2.51
N THR A 86 4.68 -19.65 -3.73
CA THR A 86 5.07 -18.36 -4.28
C THR A 86 4.43 -17.22 -3.48
N ALA A 87 3.11 -17.30 -3.23
CA ALA A 87 2.38 -16.32 -2.43
C ALA A 87 3.02 -16.13 -1.04
N ARG A 88 3.33 -17.24 -0.37
CA ARG A 88 3.99 -17.22 0.94
C ARG A 88 5.38 -16.58 0.87
N SER A 89 6.21 -16.98 -0.09
CA SER A 89 7.56 -16.42 -0.25
C SER A 89 7.52 -14.91 -0.46
N LEU A 90 6.66 -14.44 -1.37
CA LEU A 90 6.49 -13.01 -1.65
C LEU A 90 5.95 -12.24 -0.45
N ALA A 91 5.01 -12.82 0.31
CA ALA A 91 4.46 -12.17 1.50
C ALA A 91 5.51 -12.00 2.61
N TYR A 92 6.39 -12.99 2.83
CA TYR A 92 7.49 -12.86 3.79
C TYR A 92 8.51 -11.82 3.34
N GLU A 93 8.89 -11.81 2.06
CA GLU A 93 9.80 -10.79 1.50
C GLU A 93 9.19 -9.39 1.61
N ALA A 94 7.90 -9.23 1.26
CA ALA A 94 7.18 -7.97 1.39
C ALA A 94 7.20 -7.44 2.82
N ARG A 95 6.90 -8.30 3.80
CA ARG A 95 6.93 -7.95 5.22
C ARG A 95 8.31 -7.46 5.64
N ASP A 96 9.37 -8.19 5.29
CA ASP A 96 10.73 -7.87 5.74
C ASP A 96 11.20 -6.54 5.13
N VAL A 97 10.91 -6.30 3.85
CA VAL A 97 11.18 -5.03 3.15
C VAL A 97 10.37 -3.86 3.76
N LEU A 98 9.09 -4.07 4.08
CA LEU A 98 8.26 -3.02 4.70
C LEU A 98 8.67 -2.71 6.13
N LEU A 99 9.16 -3.70 6.90
CA LEU A 99 9.73 -3.48 8.23
C LEU A 99 11.03 -2.66 8.17
N GLU A 100 11.81 -2.80 7.10
CA GLU A 100 12.96 -1.93 6.85
C GLU A 100 12.51 -0.50 6.55
N ALA A 101 11.56 -0.34 5.64
CA ALA A 101 11.02 0.97 5.26
C ALA A 101 10.40 1.72 6.45
N GLU A 102 9.66 1.01 7.31
CA GLU A 102 9.06 1.56 8.53
C GLU A 102 10.10 2.15 9.48
N LYS A 103 11.21 1.44 9.68
CA LYS A 103 12.35 1.92 10.49
C LYS A 103 13.07 3.12 9.88
N MET A 104 13.07 3.24 8.54
CA MET A 104 13.69 4.36 7.83
C MET A 104 12.86 5.62 7.96
N ASP A 105 11.56 5.55 7.68
CA ASP A 105 10.59 6.64 7.80
C ASP A 105 9.16 6.09 7.79
N SER A 106 8.52 5.97 8.96
CA SER A 106 7.16 5.47 9.11
C SER A 106 6.09 6.43 8.58
N SER A 107 6.44 7.68 8.28
CA SER A 107 5.53 8.71 7.74
C SER A 107 5.58 8.83 6.22
N ALA A 108 6.63 8.30 5.58
CA ALA A 108 6.83 8.41 4.14
C ALA A 108 5.65 7.86 3.34
N LEU A 109 5.33 8.52 2.22
CA LEU A 109 4.23 8.15 1.31
C LEU A 109 2.87 7.99 2.03
N GLU A 110 2.52 8.96 2.85
CA GLU A 110 1.27 8.93 3.64
C GLU A 110 1.19 7.68 4.54
N ALA A 111 2.29 7.40 5.26
CA ALA A 111 2.45 6.22 6.11
C ALA A 111 2.31 4.87 5.34
N GLY A 112 2.87 4.82 4.14
CA GLY A 112 2.75 3.66 3.24
C GLY A 112 3.30 2.37 3.83
N ALA A 113 4.40 2.41 4.59
CA ALA A 113 4.98 1.22 5.23
C ALA A 113 4.06 0.65 6.33
N PRO A 114 3.66 1.41 7.37
CA PRO A 114 2.76 0.87 8.38
C PRO A 114 1.39 0.48 7.81
N ALA A 115 0.81 1.24 6.86
CA ALA A 115 -0.44 0.85 6.21
C ALA A 115 -0.33 -0.51 5.52
N SER A 116 0.74 -0.75 4.76
CA SER A 116 0.98 -2.01 4.05
C SER A 116 1.30 -3.18 4.99
N LEU A 117 2.07 -2.94 6.07
CA LEU A 117 2.31 -3.95 7.10
C LEU A 117 1.02 -4.38 7.79
N GLY A 118 0.16 -3.43 8.15
CA GLY A 118 -1.14 -3.73 8.72
C GLY A 118 -1.97 -4.62 7.81
N VAL A 119 -2.03 -4.29 6.50
CA VAL A 119 -2.72 -5.11 5.49
C VAL A 119 -2.16 -6.52 5.44
N LEU A 120 -0.85 -6.69 5.39
CA LEU A 120 -0.21 -8.00 5.36
C LEU A 120 -0.57 -8.83 6.60
N TYR A 121 -0.47 -8.23 7.79
CA TYR A 121 -0.72 -8.95 9.04
C TYR A 121 -2.16 -9.43 9.20
N TYR A 122 -3.18 -8.74 8.67
CA TYR A 122 -4.56 -9.23 8.78
C TYR A 122 -5.03 -10.08 7.60
N ARG A 123 -4.36 -10.01 6.43
CA ARG A 123 -4.75 -10.79 5.23
C ARG A 123 -4.00 -12.10 5.08
N VAL A 124 -2.77 -12.15 5.58
CA VAL A 124 -1.96 -13.38 5.54
C VAL A 124 -2.45 -14.34 6.61
N PRO A 125 -2.53 -15.66 6.33
CA PRO A 125 -2.92 -16.65 7.34
C PRO A 125 -2.02 -16.60 8.58
N SER A 126 -2.62 -16.86 9.74
CA SER A 126 -1.88 -16.89 11.01
C SER A 126 -1.01 -18.15 11.15
N PHE A 127 -0.11 -18.14 12.15
CA PHE A 127 0.68 -19.31 12.53
C PHE A 127 -0.25 -20.54 12.75
N PRO A 128 0.12 -21.76 12.33
CA PRO A 128 1.44 -22.16 11.78
C PRO A 128 1.59 -22.01 10.25
N ILE A 129 0.58 -21.53 9.54
CA ILE A 129 0.59 -21.46 8.08
C ILE A 129 1.52 -20.34 7.59
N ALA A 130 1.39 -19.15 8.17
CA ALA A 130 2.23 -17.99 7.87
C ALA A 130 2.37 -17.09 9.11
N PHE A 131 2.46 -15.77 8.93
CA PHE A 131 2.78 -14.79 9.99
C PHE A 131 1.60 -13.86 10.36
N GLY A 132 0.40 -14.12 9.88
CA GLY A 132 -0.76 -13.25 10.15
C GLY A 132 -0.99 -13.07 11.65
N ASP A 133 -1.30 -11.83 12.05
CA ASP A 133 -1.45 -11.42 13.44
C ASP A 133 -2.36 -10.19 13.53
N THR A 134 -3.54 -10.36 14.10
CA THR A 134 -4.56 -9.30 14.19
C THR A 134 -4.13 -8.14 15.09
N ASP A 135 -3.37 -8.41 16.15
CA ASP A 135 -2.91 -7.36 17.08
C ASP A 135 -1.83 -6.51 16.42
N LEU A 136 -0.89 -7.13 15.71
CA LEU A 136 0.09 -6.41 14.90
C LEU A 136 -0.57 -5.65 13.75
N ALA A 137 -1.59 -6.22 13.10
CA ALA A 137 -2.35 -5.52 12.06
C ALA A 137 -2.98 -4.24 12.62
N ARG A 138 -3.66 -4.33 13.76
CA ARG A 138 -4.25 -3.18 14.44
C ARG A 138 -3.20 -2.12 14.77
N LYS A 139 -2.09 -2.52 15.40
CA LYS A 139 -1.00 -1.63 15.78
C LYS A 139 -0.49 -0.82 14.58
N TYR A 140 -0.17 -1.49 13.46
CA TYR A 140 0.37 -0.82 12.28
C TYR A 140 -0.65 0.05 11.56
N LEU A 141 -1.92 -0.35 11.51
CA LEU A 141 -2.97 0.48 10.90
C LEU A 141 -3.30 1.72 11.75
N GLU A 142 -3.28 1.61 13.07
CA GLU A 142 -3.43 2.77 13.98
C GLU A 142 -2.23 3.71 13.86
N GLU A 143 -1.02 3.19 13.72
CA GLU A 143 0.18 3.97 13.42
C GLU A 143 0.06 4.70 12.08
N ALA A 144 -0.45 4.03 11.04
CA ALA A 144 -0.67 4.64 9.74
C ALA A 144 -1.65 5.82 9.82
N ILE A 145 -2.75 5.68 10.55
CA ILE A 145 -3.71 6.78 10.79
C ILE A 145 -3.08 7.90 11.62
N HIS A 146 -2.25 7.57 12.61
CA HIS A 146 -1.56 8.58 13.41
C HIS A 146 -0.60 9.42 12.56
N ASN A 147 0.20 8.76 11.72
CA ASN A 147 1.21 9.42 10.88
C ASN A 147 0.62 10.11 9.65
N ALA A 148 -0.50 9.61 9.12
CA ALA A 148 -1.20 10.14 7.95
C ALA A 148 -2.72 10.16 8.15
N PRO A 149 -3.24 11.04 9.03
CA PRO A 149 -4.68 11.06 9.35
C PRO A 149 -5.59 11.34 8.15
N ASN A 150 -5.06 12.03 7.14
CA ASN A 150 -5.76 12.32 5.88
C ASN A 150 -5.29 11.44 4.71
N GLY A 151 -4.46 10.44 4.95
CA GLY A 151 -4.00 9.50 3.92
C GLY A 151 -5.17 8.64 3.41
N LEU A 152 -5.42 8.67 2.11
CA LEU A 152 -6.56 7.95 1.50
C LEU A 152 -6.47 6.44 1.76
N ASP A 153 -5.30 5.84 1.52
CA ASP A 153 -5.10 4.40 1.71
C ASP A 153 -4.99 4.01 3.18
N ALA A 154 -4.36 4.84 4.03
CA ALA A 154 -4.33 4.59 5.49
C ALA A 154 -5.76 4.46 6.03
N ASN A 155 -6.64 5.42 5.70
CA ASN A 155 -8.04 5.39 6.11
C ASN A 155 -8.83 4.24 5.45
N TYR A 156 -8.56 3.94 4.18
CA TYR A 156 -9.22 2.83 3.50
C TYR A 156 -8.90 1.50 4.19
N PHE A 157 -7.64 1.19 4.39
CA PHE A 157 -7.21 -0.08 4.97
C PHE A 157 -7.59 -0.23 6.44
N TYR A 158 -7.52 0.85 7.22
CA TYR A 158 -8.00 0.80 8.60
C TYR A 158 -9.51 0.56 8.66
N GLY A 159 -10.29 1.21 7.79
CA GLY A 159 -11.72 0.94 7.67
C GLY A 159 -12.03 -0.49 7.24
N ASP A 160 -11.27 -1.05 6.29
CA ASP A 160 -11.40 -2.45 5.85
C ASP A 160 -11.09 -3.43 7.00
N PHE A 161 -10.04 -3.16 7.76
CA PHE A 161 -9.71 -3.92 8.96
C PHE A 161 -10.83 -3.87 10.02
N LEU A 162 -11.33 -2.68 10.36
CA LEU A 162 -12.42 -2.51 11.33
C LEU A 162 -13.69 -3.24 10.86
N TYR A 163 -13.99 -3.20 9.57
CA TYR A 163 -15.13 -3.93 9.00
C TYR A 163 -14.99 -5.44 9.19
N ASN A 164 -13.79 -6.00 8.96
CA ASN A 164 -13.50 -7.42 9.17
C ASN A 164 -13.56 -7.81 10.65
N GLU A 165 -13.16 -6.90 11.56
CA GLU A 165 -13.30 -7.07 13.01
C GLU A 165 -14.74 -6.82 13.51
N ARG A 166 -15.70 -6.57 12.60
CA ARG A 166 -17.11 -6.27 12.89
C ARG A 166 -17.36 -4.95 13.62
N ASP A 167 -16.39 -4.06 13.71
CA ASP A 167 -16.62 -2.66 14.11
C ASP A 167 -17.12 -1.85 12.90
N TYR A 168 -18.37 -2.10 12.55
CA TYR A 168 -19.01 -1.45 11.41
C TYR A 168 -19.15 0.06 11.59
N ALA A 169 -19.39 0.51 12.81
CA ALA A 169 -19.49 1.94 13.10
C ALA A 169 -18.14 2.65 12.95
N GLY A 170 -17.06 2.02 13.41
CA GLY A 170 -15.70 2.50 13.20
C GLY A 170 -15.32 2.55 11.74
N ALA A 171 -15.57 1.46 11.00
CA ALA A 171 -15.31 1.39 9.56
C ALA A 171 -16.04 2.51 8.79
N GLN A 172 -17.33 2.72 9.09
CA GLN A 172 -18.12 3.78 8.45
C GLN A 172 -17.54 5.18 8.72
N ARG A 173 -17.12 5.46 9.96
CA ARG A 173 -16.53 6.77 10.31
C ARG A 173 -15.25 7.02 9.53
N VAL A 174 -14.35 6.04 9.50
CA VAL A 174 -13.04 6.15 8.85
C VAL A 174 -13.20 6.29 7.34
N TRP A 175 -14.05 5.49 6.71
CA TRP A 175 -14.31 5.56 5.27
C TRP A 175 -15.01 6.87 4.85
N LYS A 176 -15.95 7.40 5.65
CA LYS A 176 -16.54 8.72 5.39
C LYS A 176 -15.49 9.83 5.51
N HIS A 177 -14.56 9.72 6.48
CA HIS A 177 -13.44 10.66 6.57
C HIS A 177 -12.55 10.59 5.33
N ALA A 178 -12.17 9.39 4.86
CA ALA A 178 -11.38 9.21 3.63
C ALA A 178 -12.01 9.91 2.42
N LEU A 179 -13.35 9.84 2.28
CA LEU A 179 -14.05 10.51 1.18
C LEU A 179 -14.13 12.04 1.33
N SER A 180 -13.98 12.59 2.53
CA SER A 180 -13.97 14.04 2.77
C SER A 180 -12.62 14.71 2.46
N VAL A 181 -11.55 13.94 2.38
CA VAL A 181 -10.22 14.45 2.03
C VAL A 181 -10.19 14.87 0.55
N PRO A 182 -9.51 15.98 0.19
CA PRO A 182 -9.38 16.39 -1.22
C PRO A 182 -8.74 15.32 -2.10
N THR A 183 -9.14 15.30 -3.37
CA THR A 183 -8.54 14.39 -4.38
C THR A 183 -7.11 14.79 -4.69
N ASN A 184 -6.25 13.80 -4.95
CA ASN A 184 -4.88 14.03 -5.39
C ASN A 184 -4.81 13.99 -6.93
N ALA A 185 -4.57 15.16 -7.55
CA ALA A 185 -4.50 15.29 -9.00
C ALA A 185 -3.26 14.62 -9.64
N GLU A 186 -2.23 14.31 -8.87
CA GLU A 186 -1.02 13.64 -9.37
C GLU A 186 -1.20 12.13 -9.54
N ARG A 187 -2.24 11.53 -8.89
CA ARG A 187 -2.55 10.10 -8.96
C ARG A 187 -4.03 9.82 -9.26
N PRO A 188 -4.56 10.31 -10.39
CA PRO A 188 -6.00 10.37 -10.65
C PRO A 188 -6.68 8.99 -10.74
N VAL A 189 -6.02 8.00 -11.34
CA VAL A 189 -6.56 6.62 -11.46
C VAL A 189 -6.67 5.97 -10.08
N TRP A 190 -5.61 6.05 -9.29
CA TRP A 190 -5.57 5.51 -7.94
C TRP A 190 -6.64 6.16 -7.04
N ASP A 191 -6.65 7.50 -7.00
CA ASP A 191 -7.58 8.25 -6.15
C ASP A 191 -9.04 7.94 -6.48
N LYS A 192 -9.38 7.95 -7.78
CA LYS A 192 -10.73 7.61 -8.26
C LYS A 192 -11.13 6.17 -7.89
N ALA A 193 -10.28 5.20 -8.20
CA ALA A 193 -10.57 3.79 -7.95
C ALA A 193 -10.72 3.49 -6.46
N ARG A 194 -9.84 4.04 -5.62
CA ARG A 194 -9.92 3.85 -4.17
C ARG A 194 -11.20 4.42 -3.57
N ARG A 195 -11.58 5.63 -3.98
CA ARG A 195 -12.84 6.27 -3.55
C ARG A 195 -14.05 5.49 -3.99
N GLN A 196 -14.04 4.94 -5.19
CA GLN A 196 -15.13 4.10 -5.68
C GLN A 196 -15.28 2.84 -4.79
N VAL A 197 -14.20 2.14 -4.46
CA VAL A 197 -14.25 0.98 -3.55
C VAL A 197 -14.80 1.36 -2.18
N ILE A 198 -14.39 2.50 -1.62
CA ILE A 198 -14.93 2.98 -0.34
C ILE A 198 -16.44 3.24 -0.44
N GLN A 199 -16.91 3.88 -1.49
CA GLN A 199 -18.34 4.15 -1.72
C GLN A 199 -19.15 2.86 -1.84
N GLU A 200 -18.64 1.87 -2.57
CA GLU A 200 -19.26 0.55 -2.71
C GLU A 200 -19.36 -0.17 -1.37
N ASN A 201 -18.29 -0.12 -0.54
CA ASN A 201 -18.30 -0.73 0.78
C ASN A 201 -19.32 -0.06 1.71
N LEU A 202 -19.41 1.28 1.70
CA LEU A 202 -20.42 2.02 2.46
C LEU A 202 -21.85 1.68 2.00
N ALA A 203 -22.08 1.55 0.69
CA ALA A 203 -23.38 1.16 0.14
C ALA A 203 -23.77 -0.28 0.56
N LYS A 204 -22.84 -1.23 0.51
CA LYS A 204 -23.05 -2.62 0.99
C LYS A 204 -23.40 -2.68 2.48
N MET A 205 -22.81 -1.80 3.30
CA MET A 205 -23.14 -1.72 4.73
C MET A 205 -24.56 -1.22 4.95
N ALA A 206 -25.01 -0.19 4.20
CA ALA A 206 -26.35 0.37 4.32
C ALA A 206 -27.45 -0.66 3.98
N THR A 207 -27.18 -1.58 3.05
CA THR A 207 -28.14 -2.63 2.67
C THR A 207 -28.21 -3.80 3.66
N LYS A 208 -27.16 -4.03 4.46
CA LYS A 208 -27.13 -5.11 5.48
C LYS A 208 -27.71 -4.67 6.84
N GLY A 209 -27.91 -3.38 7.05
CA GLY A 209 -28.47 -2.82 8.30
C GLY A 209 -29.99 -2.64 8.27
N ASN A 210 -30.64 -3.02 7.19
CA ASN A 210 -32.10 -3.13 7.04
C ASN A 210 -32.50 -4.61 7.00
#